data_a3d7b32de1c17471dbc5f586f64104bc
#
_entry.id   a3d7b32de1c17471dbc5f586f64104bc
#
_cell.length_a   1.000
_cell.length_b   1.000
_cell.length_c   1.000
_cell.angle_alpha   90.00
_cell.angle_beta   90.00
_cell.angle_gamma   90.00
#
_symmetry.space_group_name_H-M   'P 1'
#
loop_
_entity.id
_entity.type
_entity.pdbx_description
1 polymer ?
#
loop_
_entity_poly.entity_id
_entity_poly.type
_entity_poly.pdbx_seq_one_letter_code
_entity_poly.pdbx_strand_id
1 'polypeptide(L)'
;GQMQTTSTCPTCNGEGSTILSKCNVCHGDGVVRGEELITINVPAGVSEGMQLSMSGKGNAAPRGGVPGDLIILIEEIPHETLKRDGNNVIYDLHVNFVDATLGTTVEVPTIDGKAKIKIDPGTQGGKILRLKGKGVPEVNSYHRGDQLVHINIWTPKAISKEERDILEKLQSSPNFKPNPGKNEKSFFDRMKEYFE
;
A
#
# COMPACT_ATOMS: atom_id res chain seq x y z
N GLY A 1 -37.71 47.37 -35.81
CA GLY A 1 -36.65 47.08 -34.84
C GLY A 1 -35.30 47.01 -35.51
N GLN A 2 -34.32 47.70 -34.96
CA GLN A 2 -32.94 47.61 -35.45
C GLN A 2 -32.35 46.29 -35.01
N MET A 3 -32.02 45.42 -35.98
CA MET A 3 -31.24 44.22 -35.73
C MET A 3 -29.78 44.61 -35.48
N GLN A 4 -29.27 44.44 -34.27
CA GLN A 4 -27.83 44.49 -34.00
C GLN A 4 -27.24 43.11 -34.28
N THR A 5 -26.41 43.02 -35.32
CA THR A 5 -25.59 41.86 -35.58
C THR A 5 -24.20 42.10 -35.02
N THR A 6 -23.75 41.28 -34.08
CA THR A 6 -22.35 41.26 -33.61
C THR A 6 -21.56 40.31 -34.48
N SER A 7 -20.49 40.83 -35.12
CA SER A 7 -19.51 40.00 -35.86
C SER A 7 -18.17 40.06 -35.18
N THR A 8 -17.45 38.95 -35.20
CA THR A 8 -16.08 38.88 -34.69
C THR A 8 -15.16 39.76 -35.51
N CYS A 9 -14.33 40.57 -34.85
CA CYS A 9 -13.37 41.46 -35.56
C CYS A 9 -12.37 40.64 -36.36
N PRO A 10 -12.23 40.81 -37.67
CA PRO A 10 -11.32 40.02 -38.49
C PRO A 10 -9.84 40.30 -38.23
N THR A 11 -9.48 41.38 -37.55
CA THR A 11 -8.11 41.74 -37.21
C THR A 11 -7.62 41.11 -35.93
N CYS A 12 -8.46 41.00 -34.92
CA CYS A 12 -8.07 40.43 -33.62
C CYS A 12 -8.81 39.12 -33.29
N ASN A 13 -9.70 38.61 -34.17
CA ASN A 13 -10.51 37.40 -33.96
C ASN A 13 -11.22 37.34 -32.59
N GLY A 14 -11.58 38.50 -32.06
CA GLY A 14 -12.27 38.61 -30.76
C GLY A 14 -11.35 38.79 -29.54
N GLU A 15 -10.04 38.81 -29.73
CA GLU A 15 -9.05 38.92 -28.64
C GLU A 15 -8.87 40.35 -28.09
N GLY A 16 -9.38 41.34 -28.77
CA GLY A 16 -9.28 42.74 -28.38
C GLY A 16 -7.91 43.40 -28.58
N SER A 17 -6.86 42.62 -28.88
CA SER A 17 -5.49 43.08 -29.12
C SER A 17 -4.84 42.35 -30.30
N THR A 18 -3.84 42.95 -30.92
CA THR A 18 -3.06 42.35 -31.98
C THR A 18 -1.56 42.46 -31.69
N ILE A 19 -0.79 41.46 -32.06
CA ILE A 19 0.67 41.46 -31.88
C ILE A 19 1.30 42.19 -33.06
N LEU A 20 1.90 43.35 -32.83
CA LEU A 20 2.59 44.16 -33.84
C LEU A 20 3.97 43.62 -34.19
N SER A 21 4.69 43.05 -33.18
CA SER A 21 6.01 42.45 -33.36
C SER A 21 6.04 41.11 -32.64
N LYS A 22 6.26 40.03 -33.40
CA LYS A 22 6.32 38.67 -32.83
C LYS A 22 7.65 38.44 -32.15
N CYS A 23 7.61 37.89 -30.92
CA CYS A 23 8.77 37.47 -30.19
C CYS A 23 9.47 36.31 -30.94
N ASN A 24 10.81 36.37 -31.07
CA ASN A 24 11.61 35.34 -31.77
C ASN A 24 11.63 33.99 -31.06
N VAL A 25 11.24 33.95 -29.75
CA VAL A 25 11.25 32.72 -28.90
C VAL A 25 9.90 32.05 -28.93
N CYS A 26 8.81 32.80 -28.64
CA CYS A 26 7.46 32.23 -28.56
C CYS A 26 6.60 32.46 -29.82
N HIS A 27 7.10 33.18 -30.83
CA HIS A 27 6.41 33.48 -32.10
C HIS A 27 5.01 34.07 -31.96
N GLY A 28 4.70 34.62 -30.79
CA GLY A 28 3.41 35.23 -30.47
C GLY A 28 2.50 34.38 -29.57
N ASP A 29 2.90 33.16 -29.23
CA ASP A 29 2.09 32.27 -28.37
C ASP A 29 2.14 32.65 -26.89
N GLY A 30 3.17 33.43 -26.48
CA GLY A 30 3.31 33.90 -25.09
C GLY A 30 3.79 32.80 -24.12
N VAL A 31 4.05 31.57 -24.65
CA VAL A 31 4.56 30.43 -23.88
C VAL A 31 5.79 29.87 -24.58
N VAL A 32 6.71 29.32 -23.79
CA VAL A 32 7.92 28.64 -24.26
C VAL A 32 8.06 27.32 -23.53
N ARG A 33 8.76 26.36 -24.14
CA ARG A 33 9.07 25.10 -23.48
C ARG A 33 10.19 25.34 -22.47
N GLY A 34 9.97 24.89 -21.24
CA GLY A 34 10.93 25.01 -20.14
C GLY A 34 10.74 23.89 -19.13
N GLU A 35 11.62 23.84 -18.14
CA GLU A 35 11.58 22.89 -17.04
C GLU A 35 11.32 23.67 -15.73
N GLU A 36 10.40 23.18 -14.94
CA GLU A 36 10.09 23.73 -13.61
C GLU A 36 10.19 22.61 -12.56
N LEU A 37 10.91 22.86 -11.47
CA LEU A 37 10.95 21.96 -10.33
C LEU A 37 9.71 22.15 -9.45
N ILE A 38 8.88 21.12 -9.36
CA ILE A 38 7.67 21.15 -8.56
C ILE A 38 7.84 20.25 -7.35
N THR A 39 7.66 20.79 -6.14
CA THR A 39 7.67 20.01 -4.90
C THR A 39 6.27 19.48 -4.63
N ILE A 40 6.18 18.15 -4.41
CA ILE A 40 4.92 17.45 -4.17
C ILE A 40 4.94 16.91 -2.74
N ASN A 41 3.92 17.25 -1.96
CA ASN A 41 3.69 16.65 -0.65
C ASN A 41 2.74 15.45 -0.81
N VAL A 42 3.27 14.24 -0.69
CA VAL A 42 2.48 13.01 -0.76
C VAL A 42 1.92 12.72 0.64
N PRO A 43 0.59 12.70 0.83
CA PRO A 43 0.01 12.36 2.13
C PRO A 43 0.34 10.93 2.55
N ALA A 44 0.56 10.71 3.85
CA ALA A 44 0.74 9.36 4.37
C ALA A 44 -0.55 8.55 4.18
N GLY A 45 -0.40 7.29 3.77
CA GLY A 45 -1.54 6.38 3.57
C GLY A 45 -2.12 6.33 2.16
N VAL A 46 -1.63 7.15 1.22
CA VAL A 46 -2.08 7.05 -0.18
C VAL A 46 -1.93 5.61 -0.70
N SER A 47 -2.82 5.21 -1.60
CA SER A 47 -2.87 3.85 -2.16
C SER A 47 -2.78 3.89 -3.69
N GLU A 48 -2.57 2.71 -4.25
CA GLU A 48 -2.60 2.47 -5.70
C GLU A 48 -3.80 3.13 -6.36
N GLY A 49 -3.55 3.81 -7.48
CA GLY A 49 -4.59 4.46 -8.28
C GLY A 49 -5.13 5.78 -7.74
N MET A 50 -4.70 6.22 -6.55
CA MET A 50 -5.08 7.57 -6.07
C MET A 50 -4.45 8.65 -6.93
N GLN A 51 -5.19 9.74 -7.12
CA GLN A 51 -4.75 10.91 -7.89
C GLN A 51 -4.60 12.12 -6.98
N LEU A 52 -3.45 12.78 -7.08
CA LEU A 52 -3.21 14.08 -6.47
C LEU A 52 -3.32 15.15 -7.57
N SER A 53 -4.05 16.23 -7.31
CA SER A 53 -4.18 17.36 -8.22
C SER A 53 -3.50 18.59 -7.64
N MET A 54 -2.66 19.24 -8.45
CA MET A 54 -2.06 20.53 -8.12
C MET A 54 -2.59 21.57 -9.09
N SER A 55 -3.47 22.44 -8.60
CA SER A 55 -4.12 23.45 -9.44
C SER A 55 -3.13 24.48 -9.95
N GLY A 56 -3.25 24.80 -11.25
CA GLY A 56 -2.42 25.77 -11.93
C GLY A 56 -0.94 25.36 -12.12
N LYS A 57 -0.58 24.10 -11.86
CA LYS A 57 0.78 23.56 -12.02
C LYS A 57 0.96 22.69 -13.28
N GLY A 58 -0.07 22.63 -14.12
CA GLY A 58 0.02 22.01 -15.46
C GLY A 58 0.63 22.95 -16.51
N ASN A 59 0.35 22.68 -17.76
CA ASN A 59 0.88 23.48 -18.85
C ASN A 59 0.38 24.93 -18.79
N ALA A 60 1.28 25.87 -19.06
CA ALA A 60 0.92 27.28 -19.20
C ALA A 60 -0.03 27.46 -20.40
N ALA A 61 -1.03 28.31 -20.23
CA ALA A 61 -1.93 28.65 -21.30
C ALA A 61 -1.34 29.78 -22.20
N PRO A 62 -1.55 29.72 -23.51
CA PRO A 62 -1.12 30.79 -24.41
C PRO A 62 -1.73 32.15 -24.00
N ARG A 63 -0.98 33.23 -24.27
CA ARG A 63 -1.45 34.63 -24.12
C ARG A 63 -1.93 34.99 -22.73
N GLY A 64 -1.33 34.42 -21.68
CA GLY A 64 -1.67 34.74 -20.29
C GLY A 64 -2.99 34.15 -19.80
N GLY A 65 -3.49 33.09 -20.47
CA GLY A 65 -4.64 32.33 -19.99
C GLY A 65 -4.34 31.57 -18.69
N VAL A 66 -5.36 30.92 -18.15
CA VAL A 66 -5.23 30.14 -16.90
C VAL A 66 -4.46 28.84 -17.18
N PRO A 67 -3.37 28.55 -16.45
CA PRO A 67 -2.66 27.29 -16.57
C PRO A 67 -3.56 26.10 -16.21
N GLY A 68 -3.27 24.94 -16.78
CA GLY A 68 -3.94 23.70 -16.42
C GLY A 68 -3.50 23.15 -15.06
N ASP A 69 -4.11 22.06 -14.64
CA ASP A 69 -3.75 21.34 -13.41
C ASP A 69 -2.74 20.24 -13.70
N LEU A 70 -1.86 19.97 -12.75
CA LEU A 70 -0.98 18.80 -12.76
C LEU A 70 -1.67 17.67 -12.00
N ILE A 71 -1.91 16.55 -12.69
CA ILE A 71 -2.47 15.33 -12.10
C ILE A 71 -1.35 14.32 -11.91
N ILE A 72 -1.22 13.80 -10.69
CA ILE A 72 -0.20 12.85 -10.29
C ILE A 72 -0.91 11.55 -9.91
N LEU A 73 -0.62 10.48 -10.63
CA LEU A 73 -1.12 9.14 -10.33
C LEU A 73 -0.14 8.43 -9.40
N ILE A 74 -0.67 7.83 -8.34
CA ILE A 74 0.11 7.06 -7.37
C ILE A 74 0.15 5.59 -7.81
N GLU A 75 1.35 5.02 -7.83
CA GLU A 75 1.60 3.60 -8.02
C GLU A 75 2.32 3.04 -6.79
N GLU A 76 1.92 1.85 -6.33
CA GLU A 76 2.56 1.17 -5.21
C GLU A 76 3.64 0.21 -5.70
N ILE A 77 4.82 0.30 -5.11
CA ILE A 77 5.89 -0.67 -5.33
C ILE A 77 5.71 -1.81 -4.31
N PRO A 78 5.50 -3.07 -4.74
CA PRO A 78 5.36 -4.20 -3.84
C PRO A 78 6.58 -4.35 -2.92
N HIS A 79 6.32 -4.53 -1.61
CA HIS A 79 7.37 -4.82 -0.64
C HIS A 79 7.66 -6.33 -0.62
N GLU A 80 8.92 -6.72 -0.35
CA GLU A 80 9.36 -8.13 -0.39
C GLU A 80 8.62 -9.04 0.60
N THR A 81 8.30 -8.55 1.79
CA THR A 81 7.76 -9.37 2.89
C THR A 81 6.44 -8.86 3.45
N LEU A 82 6.15 -7.58 3.29
CA LEU A 82 4.91 -6.96 3.78
C LEU A 82 3.93 -6.81 2.63
N LYS A 83 2.70 -7.27 2.81
CA LYS A 83 1.62 -7.12 1.84
C LYS A 83 0.57 -6.15 2.39
N ARG A 84 0.16 -5.19 1.59
CA ARG A 84 -0.89 -4.26 1.96
C ARG A 84 -2.27 -4.84 1.65
N ASP A 85 -3.21 -4.66 2.58
CA ASP A 85 -4.61 -4.98 2.41
C ASP A 85 -5.44 -3.82 2.99
N GLY A 86 -5.83 -2.89 2.13
CA GLY A 86 -6.43 -1.62 2.54
C GLY A 86 -5.48 -0.84 3.47
N ASN A 87 -5.91 -0.59 4.70
CA ASN A 87 -5.06 0.05 5.72
C ASN A 87 -4.31 -0.97 6.59
N ASN A 88 -4.59 -2.27 6.43
CA ASN A 88 -3.86 -3.31 7.14
C ASN A 88 -2.61 -3.75 6.38
N VAL A 89 -1.71 -4.38 7.12
CA VAL A 89 -0.49 -4.98 6.57
C VAL A 89 -0.44 -6.44 6.98
N ILE A 90 -0.24 -7.32 6.02
CA ILE A 90 -0.11 -8.76 6.23
C ILE A 90 1.36 -9.15 6.20
N TYR A 91 1.77 -9.95 7.16
CA TYR A 91 3.10 -10.55 7.24
C TYR A 91 3.01 -12.05 7.49
N ASP A 92 3.66 -12.85 6.66
CA ASP A 92 3.73 -14.29 6.79
C ASP A 92 4.96 -14.69 7.62
N LEU A 93 4.74 -15.04 8.90
CA LEU A 93 5.78 -15.49 9.82
C LEU A 93 5.91 -17.00 9.77
N HIS A 94 7.10 -17.50 9.47
CA HIS A 94 7.42 -18.92 9.55
C HIS A 94 8.12 -19.23 10.86
N VAL A 95 7.52 -20.12 11.65
CA VAL A 95 8.03 -20.60 12.95
C VAL A 95 8.28 -22.09 12.84
N ASN A 96 9.40 -22.59 13.34
CA ASN A 96 9.62 -24.03 13.37
C ASN A 96 8.66 -24.71 14.36
N PHE A 97 8.39 -26.00 14.17
CA PHE A 97 7.41 -26.71 14.99
C PHE A 97 7.83 -26.85 16.46
N VAL A 98 9.13 -26.82 16.76
CA VAL A 98 9.66 -26.87 18.14
C VAL A 98 9.34 -25.58 18.88
N ASP A 99 9.64 -24.43 18.25
CA ASP A 99 9.31 -23.12 18.81
C ASP A 99 7.79 -22.89 18.92
N ALA A 100 7.01 -23.42 17.97
CA ALA A 100 5.55 -23.36 18.05
C ALA A 100 5.01 -24.21 19.22
N THR A 101 5.68 -25.33 19.54
CA THR A 101 5.29 -26.22 20.64
C THR A 101 5.71 -25.68 22.00
N LEU A 102 6.94 -25.19 22.13
CA LEU A 102 7.50 -24.73 23.39
C LEU A 102 7.17 -23.26 23.69
N GLY A 103 6.79 -22.50 22.68
CA GLY A 103 6.65 -21.06 22.78
C GLY A 103 7.98 -20.35 22.60
N THR A 104 7.94 -19.18 22.01
CA THR A 104 9.13 -18.38 21.72
C THR A 104 8.79 -16.89 21.64
N THR A 105 9.81 -16.05 21.55
CA THR A 105 9.66 -14.64 21.23
C THR A 105 10.41 -14.36 19.95
N VAL A 106 9.70 -13.82 18.95
CA VAL A 106 10.26 -13.50 17.64
C VAL A 106 10.15 -12.01 17.34
N GLU A 107 11.06 -11.52 16.54
CA GLU A 107 11.06 -10.15 16.04
C GLU A 107 10.49 -10.14 14.62
N VAL A 108 9.47 -9.31 14.39
CA VAL A 108 8.82 -9.18 13.08
C VAL A 108 8.99 -7.78 12.52
N PRO A 109 9.17 -7.63 11.20
CA PRO A 109 9.21 -6.32 10.57
C PRO A 109 7.85 -5.65 10.65
N THR A 110 7.86 -4.34 10.80
CA THR A 110 6.68 -3.47 10.72
C THR A 110 6.99 -2.28 9.82
N ILE A 111 5.99 -1.50 9.42
CA ILE A 111 6.21 -0.28 8.62
C ILE A 111 7.17 0.68 9.32
N ASP A 112 7.10 0.78 10.66
CA ASP A 112 7.89 1.75 11.45
C ASP A 112 9.21 1.15 11.99
N GLY A 113 9.55 -0.08 11.64
CA GLY A 113 10.74 -0.77 12.12
C GLY A 113 10.45 -2.22 12.51
N LYS A 114 10.66 -2.63 13.76
CA LYS A 114 10.48 -4.01 14.22
C LYS A 114 9.64 -4.06 15.49
N ALA A 115 8.90 -5.16 15.66
CA ALA A 115 8.14 -5.45 16.87
C ALA A 115 8.49 -6.85 17.40
N LYS A 116 8.62 -6.98 18.72
CA LYS A 116 8.76 -8.29 19.38
C LYS A 116 7.38 -8.83 19.70
N ILE A 117 7.12 -10.06 19.27
CA ILE A 117 5.88 -10.77 19.55
C ILE A 117 6.18 -12.07 20.27
N LYS A 118 5.32 -12.42 21.21
CA LYS A 118 5.38 -13.68 21.93
C LYS A 118 4.49 -14.71 21.24
N ILE A 119 5.06 -15.86 20.95
CA ILE A 119 4.36 -17.04 20.46
C ILE A 119 4.10 -17.94 21.68
N ASP A 120 2.84 -18.16 22.01
CA ASP A 120 2.48 -19.01 23.12
C ASP A 120 2.75 -20.48 22.83
N PRO A 121 3.09 -21.30 23.84
CA PRO A 121 3.25 -22.74 23.66
C PRO A 121 1.99 -23.39 23.05
N GLY A 122 2.19 -24.32 22.11
CA GLY A 122 1.09 -25.03 21.44
C GLY A 122 0.39 -24.19 20.37
N THR A 123 0.99 -23.11 19.91
CA THR A 123 0.43 -22.31 18.82
C THR A 123 0.30 -23.13 17.54
N GLN A 124 -0.91 -23.16 16.97
CA GLN A 124 -1.23 -23.87 15.75
C GLN A 124 -0.93 -23.04 14.50
N GLY A 125 -0.63 -23.72 13.40
CA GLY A 125 -0.48 -23.09 12.09
C GLY A 125 -1.78 -22.42 11.62
N GLY A 126 -1.65 -21.27 10.94
CA GLY A 126 -2.78 -20.48 10.49
C GLY A 126 -3.37 -19.55 11.55
N LYS A 127 -2.80 -19.50 12.77
CA LYS A 127 -3.17 -18.47 13.76
C LYS A 127 -2.72 -17.10 13.28
N ILE A 128 -3.59 -16.12 13.44
CA ILE A 128 -3.30 -14.73 13.10
C ILE A 128 -3.11 -13.93 14.39
N LEU A 129 -1.98 -13.25 14.51
CA LEU A 129 -1.71 -12.29 15.58
C LEU A 129 -1.89 -10.88 15.04
N ARG A 130 -2.69 -10.08 15.75
CA ARG A 130 -2.98 -8.70 15.39
C ARG A 130 -2.10 -7.74 16.19
N LEU A 131 -1.30 -6.96 15.50
CA LEU A 131 -0.53 -5.86 16.07
C LEU A 131 -1.28 -4.55 15.83
N LYS A 132 -2.00 -4.12 16.85
CA LYS A 132 -2.88 -2.96 16.77
C LYS A 132 -2.12 -1.68 16.44
N GLY A 133 -2.63 -0.92 15.46
CA GLY A 133 -2.07 0.36 15.05
C GLY A 133 -0.69 0.26 14.35
N LYS A 134 -0.30 -0.94 13.86
CA LYS A 134 0.95 -1.15 13.12
C LYS A 134 0.76 -1.28 11.60
N GLY A 135 -0.43 -0.98 11.10
CA GLY A 135 -0.74 -0.89 9.68
C GLY A 135 -0.42 0.47 9.06
N VAL A 136 -0.99 0.73 7.90
CA VAL A 136 -0.87 1.98 7.13
C VAL A 136 -1.78 3.04 7.74
N PRO A 137 -1.34 4.30 7.85
CA PRO A 137 -2.24 5.39 8.25
C PRO A 137 -3.33 5.61 7.19
N GLU A 138 -4.47 6.07 7.62
CA GLU A 138 -5.55 6.46 6.73
C GLU A 138 -5.35 7.91 6.27
N VAL A 139 -5.58 8.18 4.97
CA VAL A 139 -5.41 9.51 4.40
C VAL A 139 -6.38 10.49 5.07
N ASN A 140 -5.86 11.65 5.50
CA ASN A 140 -6.63 12.70 6.18
C ASN A 140 -7.33 12.27 7.48
N SER A 141 -6.85 11.22 8.14
CA SER A 141 -7.39 10.69 9.39
C SER A 141 -6.26 10.43 10.39
N TYR A 142 -6.62 10.38 11.68
CA TYR A 142 -5.72 9.93 12.74
C TYR A 142 -5.76 8.41 12.92
N HIS A 143 -6.62 7.73 12.17
CA HIS A 143 -6.73 6.28 12.23
C HIS A 143 -5.57 5.60 11.50
N ARG A 144 -5.22 4.46 12.02
CA ARG A 144 -4.19 3.60 11.44
C ARG A 144 -4.69 2.17 11.45
N GLY A 145 -4.44 1.45 10.37
CA GLY A 145 -4.73 0.02 10.29
C GLY A 145 -3.85 -0.79 11.23
N ASP A 146 -4.00 -2.09 11.17
CA ASP A 146 -3.28 -3.04 12.01
C ASP A 146 -2.33 -3.88 11.15
N GLN A 147 -1.34 -4.50 11.79
CA GLN A 147 -0.56 -5.53 11.13
C GLN A 147 -1.07 -6.91 11.57
N LEU A 148 -1.38 -7.75 10.58
CA LEU A 148 -1.83 -9.12 10.74
C LEU A 148 -0.65 -10.06 10.48
N VAL A 149 -0.18 -10.75 11.52
CA VAL A 149 0.93 -11.70 11.43
C VAL A 149 0.35 -13.09 11.32
N HIS A 150 0.45 -13.70 10.15
CA HIS A 150 0.05 -15.08 9.90
C HIS A 150 1.14 -16.02 10.36
N ILE A 151 0.84 -16.92 11.28
CA ILE A 151 1.78 -17.92 11.76
C ILE A 151 1.71 -19.14 10.89
N ASN A 152 2.80 -19.44 10.20
CA ASN A 152 3.00 -20.65 9.41
C ASN A 152 3.99 -21.54 10.13
N ILE A 153 3.62 -22.79 10.41
CA ILE A 153 4.53 -23.76 11.03
C ILE A 153 5.38 -24.39 9.93
N TRP A 154 6.70 -24.21 10.07
CA TRP A 154 7.67 -24.78 9.16
C TRP A 154 8.10 -26.18 9.62
N THR A 155 7.92 -27.16 8.76
CA THR A 155 8.41 -28.53 8.95
C THR A 155 9.64 -28.75 8.08
N PRO A 156 10.79 -29.21 8.62
CA PRO A 156 12.00 -29.41 7.85
C PRO A 156 11.79 -30.51 6.81
N LYS A 157 12.31 -30.28 5.58
CA LYS A 157 12.22 -31.23 4.47
C LYS A 157 13.25 -32.37 4.57
N ALA A 158 14.38 -32.11 5.25
CA ALA A 158 15.44 -33.09 5.48
C ALA A 158 15.87 -32.99 6.94
N ILE A 159 16.12 -34.14 7.54
CA ILE A 159 16.55 -34.30 8.94
C ILE A 159 17.70 -35.28 9.02
N SER A 160 18.57 -35.11 10.01
CA SER A 160 19.64 -36.05 10.33
C SER A 160 19.10 -37.38 10.94
N LYS A 161 19.95 -38.39 11.08
CA LYS A 161 19.58 -39.62 11.73
C LYS A 161 19.22 -39.41 13.20
N GLU A 162 19.98 -38.58 13.91
CA GLU A 162 19.76 -38.30 15.32
C GLU A 162 18.43 -37.57 15.55
N GLU A 163 18.10 -36.59 14.71
CA GLU A 163 16.82 -35.88 14.75
C GLU A 163 15.65 -36.83 14.47
N ARG A 164 15.83 -37.76 13.52
CA ARG A 164 14.84 -38.79 13.23
C ARG A 164 14.56 -39.67 14.45
N ASP A 165 15.61 -40.19 15.11
CA ASP A 165 15.48 -41.05 16.29
C ASP A 165 14.74 -40.35 17.44
N ILE A 166 14.93 -39.01 17.60
CA ILE A 166 14.21 -38.19 18.57
C ILE A 166 12.73 -38.07 18.19
N LEU A 167 12.44 -37.75 16.93
CA LEU A 167 11.06 -37.60 16.44
C LEU A 167 10.28 -38.89 16.50
N GLU A 168 10.89 -40.04 16.21
CA GLU A 168 10.26 -41.38 16.31
C GLU A 168 9.89 -41.70 17.77
N LYS A 169 10.71 -41.32 18.75
CA LYS A 169 10.34 -41.45 20.17
C LYS A 169 9.15 -40.57 20.55
N LEU A 170 9.08 -39.35 20.02
CA LEU A 170 7.96 -38.42 20.25
C LEU A 170 6.68 -38.92 19.58
N GLN A 171 6.74 -39.58 18.44
CA GLN A 171 5.58 -40.10 17.72
C GLN A 171 4.73 -41.06 18.57
N SER A 172 5.36 -41.82 19.45
CA SER A 172 4.67 -42.73 20.35
C SER A 172 4.05 -42.04 21.58
N SER A 173 4.37 -40.77 21.82
CA SER A 173 3.86 -39.98 22.95
C SER A 173 2.37 -39.66 22.78
N PRO A 174 1.54 -39.83 23.83
CA PRO A 174 0.12 -39.49 23.80
C PRO A 174 -0.16 -38.03 23.40
N ASN A 175 0.72 -37.10 23.82
CA ASN A 175 0.58 -35.68 23.59
C ASN A 175 0.79 -35.27 22.13
N PHE A 176 1.43 -36.11 21.32
CA PHE A 176 1.65 -35.88 19.89
C PHE A 176 0.56 -36.48 18.99
N LYS A 177 -0.44 -37.12 19.57
CA LYS A 177 -1.62 -37.55 18.82
C LYS A 177 -2.51 -36.35 18.54
N PRO A 178 -2.90 -36.12 17.26
CA PRO A 178 -3.82 -35.04 16.92
C PRO A 178 -5.12 -35.14 17.73
N ASN A 179 -5.43 -34.10 18.46
CA ASN A 179 -6.68 -34.00 19.23
C ASN A 179 -7.25 -32.57 19.06
N PRO A 180 -7.79 -32.24 17.86
CA PRO A 180 -8.34 -30.92 17.58
C PRO A 180 -9.50 -30.61 18.54
N GLY A 181 -9.40 -29.51 19.25
CA GLY A 181 -10.43 -29.05 20.18
C GLY A 181 -11.68 -28.55 19.41
N LYS A 182 -12.85 -28.60 20.09
CA LYS A 182 -14.12 -28.10 19.51
C LYS A 182 -14.08 -26.62 19.09
N ASN A 183 -13.13 -25.84 19.60
CA ASN A 183 -12.92 -24.42 19.30
C ASN A 183 -11.89 -24.18 18.21
N GLU A 184 -11.26 -25.21 17.67
CA GLU A 184 -10.39 -25.04 16.50
C GLU A 184 -11.26 -24.83 15.27
N LYS A 185 -11.29 -23.58 14.81
CA LYS A 185 -12.05 -23.19 13.63
C LYS A 185 -11.69 -24.07 12.44
N SER A 186 -12.70 -24.64 11.80
CA SER A 186 -12.56 -25.38 10.55
C SER A 186 -11.89 -24.49 9.50
N PHE A 187 -11.24 -25.12 8.51
CA PHE A 187 -10.75 -24.41 7.33
C PHE A 187 -11.83 -23.50 6.70
N PHE A 188 -13.07 -23.98 6.65
CA PHE A 188 -14.21 -23.22 6.14
C PHE A 188 -14.60 -22.02 7.02
N ASP A 189 -14.48 -22.14 8.33
CA ASP A 189 -14.78 -21.03 9.25
C ASP A 189 -13.71 -19.94 9.16
N ARG A 190 -12.45 -20.32 8.97
CA ARG A 190 -11.35 -19.38 8.71
C ARG A 190 -11.51 -18.68 7.37
N MET A 191 -11.94 -19.41 6.33
CA MET A 191 -12.19 -18.84 5.01
C MET A 191 -13.34 -17.83 5.02
N LYS A 192 -14.40 -18.05 5.79
CA LYS A 192 -15.50 -17.09 5.94
C LYS A 192 -15.07 -15.76 6.55
N GLU A 193 -14.20 -15.79 7.57
CA GLU A 193 -13.64 -14.57 8.18
C GLU A 193 -12.78 -13.71 7.22
N TYR A 194 -12.33 -14.30 6.11
CA TYR A 194 -11.59 -13.58 5.07
C TYR A 194 -12.49 -12.89 4.03
N PHE A 195 -13.76 -13.29 3.95
CA PHE A 195 -14.71 -12.78 2.95
C PHE A 195 -15.83 -11.94 3.56
N GLU A 196 -15.87 -11.77 4.87
CA GLU A 196 -16.70 -10.79 5.60
C GLU A 196 -15.85 -9.59 6.06
#